data_d0cd5611ed6c66e356670559b776a058
#
_entry.id   d0cd5611ed6c66e356670559b776a058
#
_cell.length_a   1.000
_cell.length_b   1.000
_cell.length_c   1.000
_cell.angle_alpha   90.00
_cell.angle_beta   90.00
_cell.angle_gamma   90.00
#
_symmetry.space_group_name_H-M   'P 1'
#
loop_
_entity.id
_entity.type
_entity.pdbx_description
1 polymer ?
#
loop_
_entity_poly.entity_id
_entity_poly.type
_entity_poly.pdbx_seq_one_letter_code
_entity_poly.pdbx_strand_id
1 'polypeptide(L)'
;GERKSSLTDVLNGATALSERFADEGSIVTKPLQGEDVLERAHSGFELFNTASGALVFIADENGQILLHTGDDAFTGAGVPASYIDELNEGHDIFETGTLDGVYCAKYYTAGRRITVGGQDGYLFAASPMAALGSYMTDMLTMFGISAAVILILCSILCWVLAKRITGPIEDISEAARRLGSGDFTARAPVDGCVEL
;
A
#
# COMPACT_ATOMS: atom_id res chain seq x y z
N GLY A 1 -5.86 -16.76 -0.36
CA GLY A 1 -6.08 -16.93 -1.81
C GLY A 1 -5.65 -15.72 -2.62
N GLU A 2 -6.14 -14.54 -2.29
CA GLU A 2 -5.90 -13.30 -3.10
C GLU A 2 -4.42 -12.90 -3.21
N ARG A 3 -3.63 -13.07 -2.15
CA ARG A 3 -2.20 -12.68 -2.18
C ARG A 3 -1.33 -13.57 -3.05
N LYS A 4 -1.63 -14.88 -3.10
CA LYS A 4 -0.94 -15.77 -4.03
C LYS A 4 -1.24 -15.38 -5.47
N SER A 5 -2.49 -15.01 -5.77
CA SER A 5 -2.88 -14.51 -7.09
C SER A 5 -2.13 -13.24 -7.47
N SER A 6 -2.05 -12.25 -6.57
CA SER A 6 -1.33 -11.00 -6.83
C SER A 6 0.16 -11.22 -7.08
N LEU A 7 0.83 -12.06 -6.27
CA LEU A 7 2.25 -12.40 -6.49
C LEU A 7 2.45 -13.22 -7.77
N THR A 8 1.52 -14.08 -8.11
CA THR A 8 1.57 -14.82 -9.37
C THR A 8 1.44 -13.88 -10.57
N ASP A 9 0.60 -12.86 -10.48
CA ASP A 9 0.46 -11.85 -11.53
C ASP A 9 1.74 -11.01 -11.67
N VAL A 10 2.36 -10.64 -10.55
CA VAL A 10 3.67 -9.98 -10.51
C VAL A 10 4.74 -10.86 -11.15
N LEU A 11 4.79 -12.13 -10.77
CA LEU A 11 5.74 -13.11 -11.30
C LEU A 11 5.54 -13.32 -12.80
N ASN A 12 4.30 -13.44 -13.26
CA ASN A 12 3.96 -13.56 -14.68
C ASN A 12 4.37 -12.31 -15.47
N GLY A 13 4.14 -11.11 -14.90
CA GLY A 13 4.57 -9.85 -15.51
C GLY A 13 6.09 -9.75 -15.63
N ALA A 14 6.82 -10.12 -14.58
CA ALA A 14 8.29 -10.11 -14.57
C ALA A 14 8.85 -11.19 -15.52
N THR A 15 8.23 -12.37 -15.61
CA THR A 15 8.60 -13.42 -16.57
C THR A 15 8.40 -12.94 -18.00
N ALA A 16 7.25 -12.34 -18.33
CA ALA A 16 6.98 -11.79 -19.67
C ALA A 16 7.96 -10.67 -20.05
N LEU A 17 8.40 -9.86 -19.07
CA LEU A 17 9.46 -8.87 -19.30
C LEU A 17 10.79 -9.54 -19.59
N SER A 18 11.20 -10.57 -18.83
CA SER A 18 12.47 -11.26 -19.05
C SER A 18 12.50 -11.97 -20.41
N GLU A 19 11.39 -12.57 -20.84
CA GLU A 19 11.25 -13.19 -22.16
C GLU A 19 11.33 -12.14 -23.30
N ARG A 20 10.71 -10.98 -23.14
CA ARG A 20 10.82 -9.88 -24.11
C ARG A 20 12.25 -9.39 -24.27
N PHE A 21 12.98 -9.22 -23.18
CA PHE A 21 14.39 -8.82 -23.26
C PHE A 21 15.27 -9.88 -23.91
N ALA A 22 14.93 -11.16 -23.75
CA ALA A 22 15.61 -12.27 -24.42
C ALA A 22 15.33 -12.26 -25.94
N ASP A 23 14.09 -11.97 -26.35
CA ASP A 23 13.66 -11.97 -27.76
C ASP A 23 14.14 -10.72 -28.52
N GLU A 24 14.10 -9.52 -27.90
CA GLU A 24 14.66 -8.29 -28.48
C GLU A 24 16.19 -8.36 -28.68
N GLY A 25 16.91 -9.10 -27.82
CA GLY A 25 18.33 -9.40 -28.02
C GLY A 25 18.61 -10.25 -29.26
N SER A 26 17.62 -11.01 -29.74
CA SER A 26 17.73 -11.85 -30.96
C SER A 26 17.49 -11.09 -32.27
N ILE A 27 16.81 -9.93 -32.23
CA ILE A 27 16.45 -9.14 -33.43
C ILE A 27 17.55 -8.15 -33.82
N VAL A 28 18.44 -7.79 -32.89
CA VAL A 28 19.56 -6.87 -33.15
C VAL A 28 20.76 -7.69 -33.63
N THR A 29 21.16 -7.52 -34.87
CA THR A 29 22.28 -8.18 -35.58
C THR A 29 23.67 -7.89 -34.99
N LYS A 30 23.77 -7.48 -33.74
CA LYS A 30 24.99 -7.32 -32.98
C LYS A 30 24.89 -8.17 -31.72
N PRO A 31 25.83 -9.09 -31.46
CA PRO A 31 25.82 -9.83 -30.21
C PRO A 31 25.97 -8.82 -29.06
N LEU A 32 24.86 -8.57 -28.38
CA LEU A 32 24.87 -7.80 -27.14
C LEU A 32 25.74 -8.58 -26.15
N GLN A 33 26.78 -7.97 -25.64
CA GLN A 33 27.55 -8.54 -24.53
C GLN A 33 26.60 -8.66 -23.35
N GLY A 34 26.73 -9.71 -22.54
CA GLY A 34 25.81 -10.01 -21.45
C GLY A 34 25.55 -8.83 -20.47
N GLU A 35 26.46 -7.88 -20.39
CA GLU A 35 26.29 -6.64 -19.61
C GLU A 35 25.14 -5.75 -20.11
N ASP A 36 24.96 -5.60 -21.44
CA ASP A 36 23.89 -4.74 -21.99
C ASP A 36 22.48 -5.32 -21.76
N VAL A 37 22.36 -6.66 -21.70
CA VAL A 37 21.09 -7.36 -21.43
C VAL A 37 20.72 -7.21 -19.95
N LEU A 38 21.69 -7.35 -19.06
CA LEU A 38 21.48 -7.17 -17.61
C LEU A 38 21.09 -5.73 -17.28
N GLU A 39 21.71 -4.72 -17.87
CA GLU A 39 21.39 -3.31 -17.61
C GLU A 39 19.99 -2.93 -18.08
N ARG A 40 19.54 -3.48 -19.23
CA ARG A 40 18.15 -3.30 -19.69
C ARG A 40 17.15 -4.02 -18.82
N ALA A 41 17.44 -5.24 -18.41
CA ALA A 41 16.62 -5.99 -17.48
C ALA A 41 16.50 -5.25 -16.13
N HIS A 42 17.61 -4.71 -15.62
CA HIS A 42 17.62 -3.90 -14.40
C HIS A 42 16.68 -2.69 -14.51
N SER A 43 16.79 -1.91 -15.59
CA SER A 43 15.93 -0.74 -15.83
C SER A 43 14.45 -1.12 -15.93
N GLY A 44 14.14 -2.26 -16.56
CA GLY A 44 12.76 -2.79 -16.64
C GLY A 44 12.22 -3.24 -15.30
N PHE A 45 13.02 -3.91 -14.49
CA PHE A 45 12.63 -4.36 -13.16
C PHE A 45 12.51 -3.20 -12.15
N GLU A 46 13.35 -2.17 -12.26
CA GLU A 46 13.23 -0.92 -11.49
C GLU A 46 11.89 -0.22 -11.77
N LEU A 47 11.51 -0.11 -13.04
CA LEU A 47 10.22 0.45 -13.42
C LEU A 47 9.07 -0.39 -12.88
N PHE A 48 9.20 -1.71 -12.93
CA PHE A 48 8.22 -2.63 -12.40
C PHE A 48 8.10 -2.56 -10.86
N ASN A 49 9.23 -2.46 -10.15
CA ASN A 49 9.27 -2.21 -8.71
C ASN A 49 8.54 -0.91 -8.35
N THR A 50 8.84 0.18 -9.07
CA THR A 50 8.18 1.47 -8.85
C THR A 50 6.67 1.41 -9.06
N ALA A 51 6.21 0.62 -10.03
CA ALA A 51 4.78 0.49 -10.35
C ALA A 51 4.03 -0.45 -9.40
N SER A 52 4.65 -1.56 -8.99
CA SER A 52 4.01 -2.64 -8.21
C SER A 52 4.37 -2.62 -6.72
N GLY A 53 5.45 -1.94 -6.33
CA GLY A 53 6.03 -2.00 -4.99
C GLY A 53 6.62 -3.37 -4.64
N ALA A 54 6.80 -4.25 -5.61
CA ALA A 54 7.37 -5.57 -5.43
C ALA A 54 8.84 -5.58 -5.82
N LEU A 55 9.67 -6.19 -4.97
CA LEU A 55 11.07 -6.47 -5.30
C LEU A 55 11.12 -7.61 -6.33
N VAL A 56 12.01 -7.48 -7.30
CA VAL A 56 12.27 -8.54 -8.29
C VAL A 56 13.76 -8.78 -8.32
N PHE A 57 14.15 -10.04 -8.32
CA PHE A 57 15.56 -10.42 -8.47
C PHE A 57 15.71 -11.74 -9.23
N ILE A 58 16.88 -11.92 -9.81
CA ILE A 58 17.27 -13.13 -10.55
C ILE A 58 18.47 -13.75 -9.86
N ALA A 59 18.40 -15.06 -9.66
CA ALA A 59 19.52 -15.85 -9.16
C ALA A 59 20.01 -16.86 -10.21
N ASP A 60 21.28 -17.24 -10.13
CA ASP A 60 21.88 -18.29 -10.94
C ASP A 60 21.62 -19.69 -10.34
N GLU A 61 22.15 -20.73 -11.01
CA GLU A 61 22.03 -22.12 -10.57
C GLU A 61 22.66 -22.40 -9.20
N ASN A 62 23.57 -21.53 -8.74
CA ASN A 62 24.23 -21.64 -7.43
C ASN A 62 23.50 -20.83 -6.34
N GLY A 63 22.39 -20.18 -6.69
CA GLY A 63 21.66 -19.29 -5.80
C GLY A 63 22.30 -17.91 -5.64
N GLN A 64 23.32 -17.56 -6.44
CA GLN A 64 23.92 -16.25 -6.38
C GLN A 64 23.01 -15.23 -7.08
N ILE A 65 22.72 -14.12 -6.41
CA ILE A 65 21.88 -13.07 -6.95
C ILE A 65 22.67 -12.29 -8.02
N LEU A 66 22.18 -12.35 -9.26
CA LEU A 66 22.82 -11.67 -10.41
C LEU A 66 22.29 -10.26 -10.59
N LEU A 67 21.00 -10.08 -10.33
CA LEU A 67 20.29 -8.83 -10.53
C LEU A 67 19.20 -8.70 -9.45
N HIS A 68 19.06 -7.54 -8.86
CA HIS A 68 18.00 -7.26 -7.90
C HIS A 68 17.53 -5.80 -7.98
N THR A 69 16.32 -5.55 -7.51
CA THR A 69 15.77 -4.21 -7.29
C THR A 69 15.65 -3.97 -5.78
N GLY A 70 15.90 -2.74 -5.33
CA GLY A 70 15.78 -2.37 -3.91
C GLY A 70 16.94 -2.86 -3.05
N ASP A 71 18.09 -2.26 -3.20
CA ASP A 71 19.38 -2.61 -2.55
C ASP A 71 19.29 -2.78 -1.03
N ASP A 72 18.51 -1.95 -0.35
CA ASP A 72 18.36 -1.98 1.12
C ASP A 72 17.60 -3.20 1.66
N ALA A 73 16.97 -3.98 0.80
CA ALA A 73 16.17 -5.12 1.20
C ALA A 73 16.99 -6.39 1.42
N PHE A 74 18.18 -6.48 0.81
CA PHE A 74 18.99 -7.69 0.77
C PHE A 74 20.11 -7.67 1.80
N THR A 75 20.40 -8.86 2.37
CA THR A 75 21.53 -9.04 3.31
C THR A 75 22.85 -9.28 2.62
N GLY A 76 22.83 -9.56 1.31
CA GLY A 76 23.98 -10.06 0.54
C GLY A 76 24.13 -11.57 0.56
N ALA A 77 23.22 -12.29 1.24
CA ALA A 77 23.18 -13.77 1.19
C ALA A 77 22.55 -14.24 -0.13
N GLY A 78 23.04 -15.35 -0.67
CA GLY A 78 22.45 -16.02 -1.82
C GLY A 78 21.19 -16.80 -1.45
N VAL A 79 20.42 -17.19 -2.46
CA VAL A 79 19.25 -18.05 -2.30
C VAL A 79 19.70 -19.45 -1.85
N PRO A 80 19.14 -20.00 -0.79
CA PRO A 80 19.49 -21.36 -0.32
C PRO A 80 19.22 -22.44 -1.37
N ALA A 81 20.08 -23.46 -1.42
CA ALA A 81 19.98 -24.54 -2.40
C ALA A 81 18.64 -25.30 -2.33
N SER A 82 18.03 -25.38 -1.15
CA SER A 82 16.72 -26.03 -0.97
C SER A 82 15.62 -25.46 -1.87
N TYR A 83 15.61 -24.13 -2.04
CA TYR A 83 14.63 -23.46 -2.93
C TYR A 83 14.98 -23.64 -4.41
N ILE A 84 16.27 -23.68 -4.74
CA ILE A 84 16.74 -23.97 -6.10
C ILE A 84 16.36 -25.39 -6.52
N ASP A 85 16.53 -26.37 -5.63
CA ASP A 85 16.16 -27.75 -5.88
C ASP A 85 14.63 -27.90 -6.13
N GLU A 86 13.81 -27.23 -5.33
CA GLU A 86 12.35 -27.23 -5.49
C GLU A 86 11.92 -26.61 -6.83
N LEU A 87 12.58 -25.53 -7.24
CA LEU A 87 12.34 -24.89 -8.54
C LEU A 87 12.80 -25.78 -9.72
N ASN A 88 13.83 -26.58 -9.53
CA ASN A 88 14.29 -27.55 -10.55
C ASN A 88 13.32 -28.69 -10.75
N GLU A 89 12.51 -29.04 -9.76
CA GLU A 89 11.41 -30.00 -9.87
C GLU A 89 10.22 -29.45 -10.68
N GLY A 90 10.25 -28.18 -11.06
CA GLY A 90 9.22 -27.53 -11.90
C GLY A 90 8.06 -26.94 -11.12
N HIS A 91 8.21 -26.75 -9.81
CA HIS A 91 7.21 -26.16 -8.95
C HIS A 91 7.53 -24.69 -8.67
N ASP A 92 6.54 -23.82 -8.81
CA ASP A 92 6.66 -22.44 -8.31
C ASP A 92 6.68 -22.47 -6.78
N ILE A 93 7.64 -21.80 -6.16
CA ILE A 93 7.71 -21.67 -4.71
C ILE A 93 6.93 -20.45 -4.22
N PHE A 94 6.34 -20.58 -3.02
CA PHE A 94 5.69 -19.50 -2.32
C PHE A 94 6.11 -19.55 -0.85
N GLU A 95 6.98 -18.63 -0.47
CA GLU A 95 7.52 -18.54 0.87
C GLU A 95 7.09 -17.26 1.57
N THR A 96 7.00 -17.31 2.90
CA THR A 96 6.64 -16.18 3.73
C THR A 96 7.66 -16.02 4.83
N GLY A 97 8.55 -15.06 4.71
CA GLY A 97 9.61 -14.86 5.67
C GLY A 97 10.76 -14.04 5.12
N THR A 98 11.95 -14.36 5.60
CA THR A 98 13.20 -13.72 5.17
C THR A 98 13.92 -14.50 4.06
N LEU A 99 13.30 -15.52 3.49
CA LEU A 99 13.89 -16.46 2.55
C LEU A 99 15.23 -17.01 3.09
N ASP A 100 15.18 -17.55 4.33
CA ASP A 100 16.35 -18.03 5.08
C ASP A 100 17.50 -17.03 5.21
N GLY A 101 17.17 -15.75 5.35
CA GLY A 101 18.14 -14.68 5.59
C GLY A 101 18.60 -13.92 4.35
N VAL A 102 18.00 -14.14 3.20
CA VAL A 102 18.23 -13.34 1.99
C VAL A 102 17.75 -11.90 2.19
N TYR A 103 16.63 -11.71 2.90
CA TYR A 103 16.08 -10.38 3.19
C TYR A 103 16.32 -9.92 4.63
N CYS A 104 16.48 -8.60 4.78
CA CYS A 104 16.57 -7.95 6.10
C CYS A 104 15.21 -7.94 6.84
N ALA A 105 14.08 -8.08 6.15
CA ALA A 105 12.73 -8.05 6.69
C ALA A 105 11.89 -9.23 6.15
N LYS A 106 10.64 -9.34 6.61
CA LYS A 106 9.74 -10.40 6.14
C LYS A 106 9.02 -10.00 4.86
N TYR A 107 9.08 -10.87 3.87
CA TYR A 107 8.43 -10.73 2.56
C TYR A 107 7.54 -11.92 2.25
N TYR A 108 6.56 -11.70 1.39
CA TYR A 108 5.89 -12.76 0.64
C TYR A 108 6.68 -12.93 -0.64
N THR A 109 7.27 -14.09 -0.86
CA THR A 109 8.13 -14.37 -2.01
C THR A 109 7.50 -15.45 -2.87
N ALA A 110 7.49 -15.23 -4.17
CA ALA A 110 7.19 -16.23 -5.17
C ALA A 110 8.41 -16.40 -6.06
N GLY A 111 8.76 -17.64 -6.38
CA GLY A 111 9.92 -17.98 -7.22
C GLY A 111 9.52 -18.91 -8.37
N ARG A 112 10.15 -18.73 -9.51
CA ARG A 112 9.96 -19.55 -10.72
C ARG A 112 11.26 -19.72 -11.48
N ARG A 113 11.48 -20.92 -12.05
CA ARG A 113 12.54 -21.15 -13.02
C ARG A 113 12.22 -20.46 -14.33
N ILE A 114 13.20 -19.75 -14.89
CA ILE A 114 13.13 -19.08 -16.19
C ILE A 114 14.34 -19.46 -17.04
N THR A 115 14.22 -19.32 -18.35
CA THR A 115 15.36 -19.48 -19.28
C THR A 115 15.52 -18.16 -20.04
N VAL A 116 16.63 -17.47 -19.81
CA VAL A 116 16.94 -16.19 -20.45
C VAL A 116 18.18 -16.34 -21.31
N GLY A 117 18.06 -16.09 -22.61
CA GLY A 117 19.18 -16.19 -23.54
C GLY A 117 19.81 -17.58 -23.64
N GLY A 118 19.05 -18.64 -23.34
CA GLY A 118 19.53 -20.04 -23.35
C GLY A 118 20.27 -20.47 -22.07
N GLN A 119 20.29 -19.62 -21.05
CA GLN A 119 20.77 -19.96 -19.71
C GLN A 119 19.58 -20.08 -18.75
N ASP A 120 19.63 -21.11 -17.90
CA ASP A 120 18.64 -21.28 -16.86
C ASP A 120 18.94 -20.34 -15.69
N GLY A 121 17.89 -19.75 -15.15
CA GLY A 121 17.95 -18.87 -14.02
C GLY A 121 16.67 -18.96 -13.18
N TYR A 122 16.64 -18.28 -12.06
CA TYR A 122 15.51 -18.29 -11.15
C TYR A 122 15.08 -16.88 -10.87
N LEU A 123 13.82 -16.60 -11.25
CA LEU A 123 13.18 -15.31 -11.03
C LEU A 123 12.38 -15.37 -9.74
N PHE A 124 12.60 -14.38 -8.89
CA PHE A 124 11.87 -14.19 -7.64
C PHE A 124 11.18 -12.85 -7.64
N ALA A 125 9.95 -12.85 -7.16
CA ALA A 125 9.18 -11.64 -6.87
C ALA A 125 8.80 -11.63 -5.39
N ALA A 126 9.08 -10.52 -4.70
CA ALA A 126 8.85 -10.41 -3.28
C ALA A 126 8.09 -9.13 -2.94
N SER A 127 7.05 -9.25 -2.10
CA SER A 127 6.26 -8.13 -1.62
C SER A 127 6.43 -7.97 -0.10
N PRO A 128 6.76 -6.76 0.40
CA PRO A 128 7.01 -6.55 1.82
C PRO A 128 5.75 -6.78 2.65
N MET A 129 5.88 -7.53 3.73
CA MET A 129 4.76 -7.75 4.67
C MET A 129 4.37 -6.47 5.41
N ALA A 130 5.33 -5.59 5.64
CA ALA A 130 5.14 -4.34 6.37
C ALA A 130 4.34 -3.28 5.57
N ALA A 131 4.33 -3.37 4.24
CA ALA A 131 3.63 -2.39 3.39
C ALA A 131 2.13 -2.25 3.71
N LEU A 132 1.48 -3.34 4.13
CA LEU A 132 0.07 -3.31 4.53
C LEU A 132 -0.16 -2.62 5.89
N GLY A 133 0.80 -2.70 6.80
CA GLY A 133 0.69 -2.04 8.12
C GLY A 133 0.73 -0.52 8.00
N SER A 134 1.59 0.03 7.14
CA SER A 134 1.69 1.48 6.91
C SER A 134 0.42 2.03 6.24
N TYR A 135 -0.09 1.39 5.21
CA TYR A 135 -1.34 1.81 4.56
C TYR A 135 -2.55 1.80 5.50
N MET A 136 -2.67 0.79 6.37
CA MET A 136 -3.73 0.74 7.39
C MET A 136 -3.61 1.88 8.39
N THR A 137 -2.39 2.21 8.82
CA THR A 137 -2.15 3.32 9.76
C THR A 137 -2.45 4.66 9.11
N ASP A 138 -2.07 4.87 7.86
CA ASP A 138 -2.34 6.10 7.12
C ASP A 138 -3.84 6.29 6.89
N MET A 139 -4.56 5.24 6.50
CA MET A 139 -6.03 5.26 6.38
C MET A 139 -6.71 5.59 7.72
N LEU A 140 -6.31 4.94 8.81
CA LEU A 140 -6.86 5.21 10.15
C LEU A 140 -6.58 6.63 10.59
N THR A 141 -5.42 7.17 10.28
CA THR A 141 -5.05 8.56 10.60
C THR A 141 -5.91 9.56 9.81
N MET A 142 -6.08 9.36 8.52
CA MET A 142 -6.96 10.21 7.68
C MET A 142 -8.42 10.15 8.15
N PHE A 143 -8.92 8.94 8.48
CA PHE A 143 -10.25 8.77 9.06
C PHE A 143 -10.38 9.48 10.42
N GLY A 144 -9.38 9.34 11.29
CA GLY A 144 -9.37 9.99 12.60
C GLY A 144 -9.41 11.51 12.51
N ILE A 145 -8.61 12.11 11.62
CA ILE A 145 -8.59 13.55 11.40
C ILE A 145 -9.95 14.03 10.86
N SER A 146 -10.52 13.36 9.87
CA SER A 146 -11.80 13.74 9.29
C SER A 146 -12.95 13.65 10.30
N ALA A 147 -12.99 12.60 11.12
CA ALA A 147 -13.96 12.44 12.18
C ALA A 147 -13.84 13.53 13.25
N ALA A 148 -12.63 13.91 13.64
CA ALA A 148 -12.40 14.98 14.59
C ALA A 148 -12.91 16.34 14.07
N VAL A 149 -12.63 16.65 12.80
CA VAL A 149 -13.14 17.89 12.17
C VAL A 149 -14.66 17.92 12.15
N ILE A 150 -15.31 16.83 11.77
CA ILE A 150 -16.78 16.74 11.74
C ILE A 150 -17.37 16.91 13.15
N LEU A 151 -16.79 16.28 14.17
CA LEU A 151 -17.24 16.42 15.55
C LEU A 151 -17.14 17.86 16.05
N ILE A 152 -16.05 18.56 15.74
CA ILE A 152 -15.88 19.98 16.11
C ILE A 152 -16.95 20.83 15.42
N LEU A 153 -17.18 20.64 14.13
CA LEU A 153 -18.21 21.37 13.38
C LEU A 153 -19.62 21.11 13.94
N CYS A 154 -19.96 19.86 14.21
CA CYS A 154 -21.24 19.50 14.82
C CYS A 154 -21.39 20.13 16.21
N SER A 155 -20.34 20.13 17.03
CA SER A 155 -20.36 20.72 18.37
C SER A 155 -20.60 22.23 18.31
N ILE A 156 -19.94 22.92 17.39
CA ILE A 156 -20.16 24.37 17.17
C ILE A 156 -21.59 24.63 16.71
N LEU A 157 -22.08 23.85 15.77
CA LEU A 157 -23.45 23.99 15.25
C LEU A 157 -24.48 23.75 16.34
N CYS A 158 -24.35 22.69 17.13
CA CYS A 158 -25.20 22.40 18.28
C CYS A 158 -25.18 23.56 19.32
N TRP A 159 -24.00 24.11 19.60
CA TRP A 159 -23.87 25.22 20.52
C TRP A 159 -24.57 26.48 20.03
N VAL A 160 -24.42 26.80 18.73
CA VAL A 160 -25.11 27.95 18.10
C VAL A 160 -26.63 27.75 18.13
N LEU A 161 -27.12 26.55 17.77
CA LEU A 161 -28.55 26.24 17.80
C LEU A 161 -29.10 26.29 19.22
N ALA A 162 -28.39 25.73 20.20
CA ALA A 162 -28.81 25.80 21.60
C ALA A 162 -28.93 27.25 22.08
N LYS A 163 -27.99 28.11 21.77
CA LYS A 163 -28.08 29.53 22.13
C LYS A 163 -29.20 30.27 21.42
N ARG A 164 -29.42 29.98 20.13
CA ARG A 164 -30.45 30.70 19.35
C ARG A 164 -31.87 30.23 19.58
N ILE A 165 -32.07 28.97 19.95
CA ILE A 165 -33.41 28.37 20.09
C ILE A 165 -33.79 28.18 21.55
N THR A 166 -32.89 27.63 22.37
CA THR A 166 -33.21 27.28 23.76
C THR A 166 -33.24 28.52 24.67
N GLY A 167 -32.34 29.48 24.44
CA GLY A 167 -32.32 30.70 25.22
C GLY A 167 -33.65 31.48 25.21
N PRO A 168 -34.18 31.84 24.05
CA PRO A 168 -35.48 32.54 23.97
C PRO A 168 -36.65 31.76 24.58
N ILE A 169 -36.63 30.44 24.51
CA ILE A 169 -37.70 29.60 25.10
C ILE A 169 -37.65 29.65 26.63
N GLU A 170 -36.50 29.66 27.26
CA GLU A 170 -36.32 29.83 28.69
C GLU A 170 -36.82 31.19 29.17
N ASP A 171 -36.46 32.24 28.45
CA ASP A 171 -36.89 33.62 28.74
C ASP A 171 -38.42 33.77 28.65
N ILE A 172 -39.07 33.18 27.63
CA ILE A 172 -40.52 33.16 27.50
C ILE A 172 -41.18 32.37 28.65
N SER A 173 -40.63 31.22 28.99
CA SER A 173 -41.13 30.37 30.08
C SER A 173 -41.04 31.10 31.43
N GLU A 174 -39.96 31.80 31.67
CA GLU A 174 -39.80 32.57 32.93
C GLU A 174 -40.75 33.79 32.96
N ALA A 175 -40.91 34.52 31.84
CA ALA A 175 -41.89 35.58 31.73
C ALA A 175 -43.31 35.08 31.97
N ALA A 176 -43.70 33.96 31.41
CA ALA A 176 -45.00 33.32 31.63
C ALA A 176 -45.21 32.93 33.10
N ARG A 177 -44.19 32.39 33.79
CA ARG A 177 -44.24 32.02 35.20
C ARG A 177 -44.39 33.27 36.08
N ARG A 178 -43.72 34.37 35.77
CA ARG A 178 -43.89 35.66 36.50
C ARG A 178 -45.25 36.25 36.34
N LEU A 179 -45.80 36.22 35.11
CA LEU A 179 -47.17 36.64 34.89
C LEU A 179 -48.19 35.80 35.69
N GLY A 180 -48.01 34.46 35.74
CA GLY A 180 -48.86 33.55 36.53
C GLY A 180 -48.77 33.78 38.05
N SER A 181 -47.69 34.39 38.55
CA SER A 181 -47.52 34.80 39.96
C SER A 181 -48.01 36.22 40.27
N GLY A 182 -48.62 36.93 39.31
CA GLY A 182 -49.21 38.24 39.51
C GLY A 182 -48.28 39.42 39.24
N ASP A 183 -47.10 39.16 38.72
CA ASP A 183 -46.13 40.22 38.34
C ASP A 183 -46.39 40.61 36.86
N PHE A 184 -47.25 41.62 36.63
CA PHE A 184 -47.57 42.17 35.30
C PHE A 184 -46.53 43.12 34.75
N THR A 185 -45.43 43.36 35.43
CA THR A 185 -44.35 44.21 34.95
C THR A 185 -43.32 43.45 34.08
N ALA A 186 -43.37 42.12 34.08
CA ALA A 186 -42.51 41.29 33.26
C ALA A 186 -42.88 41.42 31.78
N ARG A 187 -41.95 41.89 30.94
CA ARG A 187 -42.08 41.89 29.49
C ARG A 187 -41.22 40.78 28.91
N ALA A 188 -41.79 39.96 28.05
CA ALA A 188 -41.03 39.04 27.25
C ALA A 188 -40.09 39.82 26.30
N PRO A 189 -38.81 39.46 26.16
CA PRO A 189 -37.93 40.07 25.17
C PRO A 189 -38.49 39.79 23.78
N VAL A 190 -38.84 40.85 23.04
CA VAL A 190 -39.31 40.77 21.64
C VAL A 190 -38.09 40.88 20.74
N ASP A 191 -37.06 40.03 20.95
CA ASP A 191 -35.95 39.95 20.02
C ASP A 191 -36.30 38.91 18.94
N GLY A 192 -36.88 39.43 17.94
CA GLY A 192 -36.98 39.21 16.54
C GLY A 192 -36.89 37.81 16.01
N CYS A 193 -37.99 37.19 15.70
CA CYS A 193 -38.11 36.50 14.42
C CYS A 193 -38.53 37.57 13.41
N VAL A 194 -37.58 38.22 12.72
CA VAL A 194 -37.86 38.88 11.47
C VAL A 194 -38.03 37.79 10.44
N GLU A 195 -39.27 37.37 10.18
CA GLU A 195 -39.59 36.61 8.99
C GLU A 195 -39.25 37.50 7.78
N LEU A 196 -38.38 37.01 6.92
CA LEU A 196 -38.17 37.44 5.55
C LEU A 196 -39.04 36.55 4.66
#